data_2515c61c336ef9cf73f0cf19b77ac31d
#
_entry.id   2515c61c336ef9cf73f0cf19b77ac31d
#
_cell.length_a   1.000
_cell.length_b   1.000
_cell.length_c   1.000
_cell.angle_alpha   90.00
_cell.angle_beta   90.00
_cell.angle_gamma   90.00
#
_symmetry.space_group_name_H-M   'P 1'
#
loop_
_entity.id
_entity.type
_entity.pdbx_description
1 polymer ?
#
loop_
_entity_poly.entity_id
_entity_poly.type
_entity_poly.pdbx_seq_one_letter_code
_entity_poly.pdbx_strand_id
1 'polypeptide(L)'
;KIKVDDKILHKPAKLTPEEFEHMKLHQVFAGEIILHVKGLSDVSRDVCLMHHEKLDGNGYPRGLKGDEIPIHGRMSCIVDIYDALTADRCYKKGMSSAEAFKILLSLTPFHLDADLVYKFINCVGMYPVGSIVELSDGRVGIVWSSNDSQALKPEVKCFYSRKYQRYIDVAMVDLKNSLHKIERAVAPSSLEIDPKPFYD
;
A
#
# COMPACT_ATOMS: atom_id res chain seq x y z
N LYS A 1 -14.48 9.70 4.00
CA LYS A 1 -15.48 8.94 4.83
C LYS A 1 -16.24 9.83 5.83
N ILE A 2 -16.47 11.10 5.50
CA ILE A 2 -16.97 12.17 6.42
C ILE A 2 -18.34 11.86 7.04
N LYS A 3 -19.21 11.15 6.34
CA LYS A 3 -20.58 10.84 6.81
C LYS A 3 -20.73 9.43 7.40
N VAL A 4 -19.64 8.68 7.55
CA VAL A 4 -19.67 7.36 8.22
C VAL A 4 -19.61 7.56 9.72
N ASP A 5 -20.39 6.77 10.48
CA ASP A 5 -20.39 6.82 11.95
C ASP A 5 -18.98 6.58 12.50
N ASP A 6 -18.50 7.47 13.37
CA ASP A 6 -17.18 7.41 13.98
C ASP A 6 -16.94 6.10 14.75
N LYS A 7 -17.98 5.51 15.35
CA LYS A 7 -17.90 4.23 16.04
C LYS A 7 -17.56 3.07 15.09
N ILE A 8 -18.03 3.15 13.85
CA ILE A 8 -17.72 2.17 12.80
C ILE A 8 -16.33 2.46 12.22
N LEU A 9 -16.07 3.74 11.91
CA LEU A 9 -14.82 4.16 11.27
C LEU A 9 -13.59 3.87 12.14
N HIS A 10 -13.69 4.07 13.45
CA HIS A 10 -12.60 3.89 14.42
C HIS A 10 -12.70 2.61 15.26
N LYS A 11 -13.55 1.67 14.86
CA LYS A 11 -13.70 0.40 15.59
C LYS A 11 -12.37 -0.35 15.68
N PRO A 12 -11.87 -0.67 16.88
CA PRO A 12 -10.59 -1.39 17.06
C PRO A 12 -10.72 -2.91 16.86
N ALA A 13 -11.67 -3.35 16.01
CA ALA A 13 -11.95 -4.74 15.69
C ALA A 13 -12.48 -4.87 14.26
N LYS A 14 -12.61 -6.10 13.77
CA LYS A 14 -13.27 -6.36 12.49
C LYS A 14 -14.73 -5.87 12.54
N LEU A 15 -15.20 -5.27 11.45
CA LEU A 15 -16.58 -4.89 11.29
C LEU A 15 -17.48 -6.12 11.17
N THR A 16 -18.68 -6.04 11.73
CA THR A 16 -19.73 -7.02 11.42
C THR A 16 -20.22 -6.85 9.99
N PRO A 17 -20.95 -7.81 9.42
CA PRO A 17 -21.54 -7.65 8.08
C PRO A 17 -22.38 -6.36 7.95
N GLU A 18 -23.20 -6.06 8.95
CA GLU A 18 -24.07 -4.87 8.97
C GLU A 18 -23.26 -3.57 9.05
N GLU A 19 -22.22 -3.54 9.90
CA GLU A 19 -21.30 -2.40 10.00
C GLU A 19 -20.51 -2.21 8.70
N PHE A 20 -20.16 -3.31 8.02
CA PHE A 20 -19.49 -3.24 6.73
C PHE A 20 -20.39 -2.67 5.64
N GLU A 21 -21.68 -3.06 5.61
CA GLU A 21 -22.66 -2.43 4.72
C GLU A 21 -22.78 -0.93 4.99
N HIS A 22 -22.80 -0.52 6.26
CA HIS A 22 -22.79 0.88 6.62
C HIS A 22 -21.48 1.58 6.17
N MET A 23 -20.33 0.92 6.31
CA MET A 23 -19.06 1.45 5.83
C MET A 23 -19.07 1.70 4.31
N LYS A 24 -19.71 0.83 3.51
CA LYS A 24 -19.81 1.01 2.05
C LYS A 24 -20.56 2.28 1.64
N LEU A 25 -21.43 2.81 2.50
CA LEU A 25 -22.18 4.05 2.23
C LEU A 25 -21.28 5.26 2.01
N HIS A 26 -20.00 5.20 2.40
CA HIS A 26 -19.08 6.31 2.10
C HIS A 26 -18.96 6.58 0.59
N GLN A 27 -19.15 5.55 -0.25
CA GLN A 27 -19.18 5.71 -1.71
C GLN A 27 -20.42 6.46 -2.19
N VAL A 28 -21.57 6.16 -1.61
CA VAL A 28 -22.83 6.88 -1.91
C VAL A 28 -22.71 8.34 -1.48
N PHE A 29 -22.22 8.59 -0.27
CA PHE A 29 -21.97 9.94 0.24
C PHE A 29 -20.94 10.71 -0.59
N ALA A 30 -19.88 10.03 -1.07
CA ALA A 30 -18.92 10.64 -1.98
C ALA A 30 -19.61 11.07 -3.29
N GLY A 31 -20.49 10.24 -3.85
CA GLY A 31 -21.27 10.55 -5.04
C GLY A 31 -22.13 11.80 -4.85
N GLU A 32 -22.87 11.89 -3.73
CA GLU A 32 -23.68 13.05 -3.40
C GLU A 32 -22.86 14.36 -3.33
N ILE A 33 -21.68 14.29 -2.69
CA ILE A 33 -20.78 15.45 -2.55
C ILE A 33 -20.24 15.87 -3.92
N ILE A 34 -19.75 14.90 -4.71
CA ILE A 34 -19.10 15.14 -6.00
C ILE A 34 -20.05 15.75 -7.02
N LEU A 35 -21.35 15.41 -6.99
CA LEU A 35 -22.35 16.00 -7.86
C LEU A 35 -22.44 17.54 -7.74
N HIS A 36 -22.08 18.08 -6.59
CA HIS A 36 -22.13 19.53 -6.31
C HIS A 36 -20.79 20.24 -6.52
N VAL A 37 -19.69 19.50 -6.81
CA VAL A 37 -18.36 20.08 -7.04
C VAL A 37 -18.20 20.45 -8.51
N LYS A 38 -18.04 21.74 -8.78
CA LYS A 38 -17.74 22.25 -10.13
C LYS A 38 -16.25 22.10 -10.45
N GLY A 39 -15.95 21.84 -11.72
CA GLY A 39 -14.55 21.79 -12.21
C GLY A 39 -13.79 20.51 -11.84
N LEU A 40 -14.44 19.51 -11.26
CA LEU A 40 -13.82 18.21 -11.03
C LEU A 40 -13.67 17.45 -12.35
N SER A 41 -12.45 16.96 -12.64
CA SER A 41 -12.19 16.16 -13.84
C SER A 41 -12.89 14.79 -13.77
N ASP A 42 -13.14 14.18 -14.94
CA ASP A 42 -13.72 12.83 -15.00
C ASP A 42 -12.80 11.81 -14.32
N VAL A 43 -11.46 11.93 -14.49
CA VAL A 43 -10.47 11.10 -13.78
C VAL A 43 -10.66 11.16 -12.28
N SER A 44 -10.81 12.35 -11.71
CA SER A 44 -11.03 12.52 -10.26
C SER A 44 -12.36 11.92 -9.80
N ARG A 45 -13.39 12.00 -10.64
CA ARG A 45 -14.70 11.37 -10.37
C ARG A 45 -14.58 9.85 -10.37
N ASP A 46 -13.93 9.29 -11.38
CA ASP A 46 -13.73 7.83 -11.50
C ASP A 46 -12.97 7.27 -10.30
N VAL A 47 -11.86 7.91 -9.93
CA VAL A 47 -11.07 7.53 -8.75
C VAL A 47 -11.93 7.55 -7.48
N CYS A 48 -12.68 8.62 -7.25
CA CYS A 48 -13.50 8.75 -6.04
C CYS A 48 -14.65 7.73 -5.98
N LEU A 49 -15.28 7.42 -7.12
CA LEU A 49 -16.53 6.68 -7.15
C LEU A 49 -16.36 5.19 -7.45
N MET A 50 -15.19 4.75 -7.94
CA MET A 50 -15.02 3.40 -8.48
C MET A 50 -13.85 2.61 -7.85
N HIS A 51 -13.14 3.17 -6.86
CA HIS A 51 -11.98 2.49 -6.24
C HIS A 51 -12.33 1.21 -5.46
N HIS A 52 -13.61 0.90 -5.29
CA HIS A 52 -14.08 -0.35 -4.71
C HIS A 52 -14.83 -1.25 -5.71
N GLU A 53 -14.90 -0.85 -6.99
CA GLU A 53 -15.41 -1.74 -8.04
C GLU A 53 -14.40 -2.84 -8.36
N LYS A 54 -14.90 -4.00 -8.81
CA LYS A 54 -14.10 -5.18 -9.15
C LYS A 54 -14.50 -5.72 -10.50
N LEU A 55 -13.54 -6.23 -11.28
CA LEU A 55 -13.78 -6.70 -12.64
C LEU A 55 -14.87 -7.78 -12.76
N ASP A 56 -15.06 -8.58 -11.71
CA ASP A 56 -16.09 -9.63 -11.65
C ASP A 56 -17.51 -9.12 -11.29
N GLY A 57 -17.64 -7.83 -10.99
CA GLY A 57 -18.91 -7.20 -10.59
C GLY A 57 -19.29 -7.40 -9.12
N ASN A 58 -18.41 -8.00 -8.30
CA ASN A 58 -18.63 -8.15 -6.86
C ASN A 58 -18.11 -6.93 -6.07
N GLY A 59 -17.80 -5.84 -6.77
CA GLY A 59 -17.46 -4.55 -6.19
C GLY A 59 -18.69 -3.74 -5.77
N TYR A 60 -18.46 -2.54 -5.32
CA TYR A 60 -19.51 -1.57 -4.95
C TYR A 60 -19.06 -0.13 -5.27
N PRO A 61 -19.99 0.86 -5.38
CA PRO A 61 -21.42 0.79 -5.08
C PRO A 61 -22.30 0.30 -6.21
N ARG A 62 -21.81 0.19 -7.45
CA ARG A 62 -22.61 -0.06 -8.66
C ARG A 62 -22.52 -1.49 -9.15
N GLY A 63 -21.51 -2.26 -8.73
CA GLY A 63 -21.27 -3.63 -9.21
C GLY A 63 -20.88 -3.70 -10.68
N LEU A 64 -20.09 -2.73 -11.16
CA LEU A 64 -19.61 -2.65 -12.53
C LEU A 64 -18.69 -3.83 -12.87
N LYS A 65 -18.71 -4.26 -14.14
CA LYS A 65 -17.94 -5.42 -14.62
C LYS A 65 -17.01 -5.05 -15.77
N GLY A 66 -15.81 -5.64 -15.76
CA GLY A 66 -14.88 -5.56 -16.87
C GLY A 66 -14.71 -4.15 -17.41
N ASP A 67 -15.01 -3.93 -18.68
CA ASP A 67 -14.81 -2.66 -19.37
C ASP A 67 -15.78 -1.53 -18.97
N GLU A 68 -16.80 -1.82 -18.16
CA GLU A 68 -17.64 -0.80 -17.55
C GLU A 68 -16.85 0.02 -16.49
N ILE A 69 -15.73 -0.52 -15.99
CA ILE A 69 -14.85 0.18 -15.07
C ILE A 69 -13.74 0.85 -15.89
N PRO A 70 -13.70 2.19 -15.95
CA PRO A 70 -12.64 2.90 -16.65
C PRO A 70 -11.29 2.65 -16.01
N ILE A 71 -10.20 2.85 -16.78
CA ILE A 71 -8.85 2.55 -16.35
C ILE A 71 -8.49 3.21 -15.00
N HIS A 72 -8.95 4.43 -14.74
CA HIS A 72 -8.70 5.17 -13.50
C HIS A 72 -9.36 4.50 -12.29
N GLY A 73 -10.55 3.95 -12.46
CA GLY A 73 -11.25 3.15 -11.45
C GLY A 73 -10.50 1.86 -11.12
N ARG A 74 -10.02 1.13 -12.17
CA ARG A 74 -9.23 -0.09 -11.99
C ARG A 74 -7.91 0.19 -11.28
N MET A 75 -7.19 1.26 -11.66
CA MET A 75 -5.94 1.67 -11.03
C MET A 75 -6.15 2.05 -9.56
N SER A 76 -7.18 2.84 -9.26
CA SER A 76 -7.47 3.28 -7.90
C SER A 76 -7.84 2.14 -6.97
N CYS A 77 -8.53 1.10 -7.47
CA CYS A 77 -8.81 -0.12 -6.72
C CYS A 77 -7.52 -0.84 -6.29
N ILE A 78 -6.54 -0.97 -7.19
CA ILE A 78 -5.25 -1.59 -6.88
C ILE A 78 -4.51 -0.82 -5.80
N VAL A 79 -4.46 0.52 -5.93
CA VAL A 79 -3.79 1.41 -4.97
C VAL A 79 -4.46 1.37 -3.60
N ASP A 80 -5.80 1.42 -3.54
CA ASP A 80 -6.55 1.36 -2.27
C ASP A 80 -6.32 0.03 -1.54
N ILE A 81 -6.34 -1.10 -2.26
CA ILE A 81 -6.05 -2.40 -1.67
C ILE A 81 -4.61 -2.46 -1.15
N TYR A 82 -3.64 -1.97 -1.92
CA TYR A 82 -2.24 -1.94 -1.50
C TYR A 82 -2.05 -1.11 -0.23
N ASP A 83 -2.59 0.12 -0.19
CA ASP A 83 -2.57 0.97 1.00
C ASP A 83 -3.22 0.27 2.20
N ALA A 84 -4.40 -0.33 2.00
CA ALA A 84 -5.10 -1.07 3.04
C ALA A 84 -4.30 -2.27 3.60
N LEU A 85 -3.44 -2.90 2.79
CA LEU A 85 -2.61 -4.02 3.19
C LEU A 85 -1.35 -3.57 3.92
N THR A 86 -0.72 -2.49 3.49
CA THR A 86 0.60 -2.03 3.96
C THR A 86 0.54 -1.01 5.09
N ALA A 87 -0.55 -0.23 5.21
CA ALA A 87 -0.71 0.74 6.27
C ALA A 87 -1.06 0.10 7.63
N ASP A 88 -0.46 0.63 8.69
CA ASP A 88 -0.87 0.33 10.06
C ASP A 88 -2.26 0.93 10.34
N ARG A 89 -3.15 0.10 10.87
CA ARG A 89 -4.49 0.51 11.29
C ARG A 89 -4.72 0.14 12.74
N CYS A 90 -5.66 0.79 13.42
CA CYS A 90 -5.93 0.57 14.84
C CYS A 90 -6.18 -0.91 15.24
N TYR A 91 -6.64 -1.73 14.29
CA TYR A 91 -6.97 -3.15 14.48
C TYR A 91 -6.04 -4.12 13.73
N LYS A 92 -5.08 -3.63 12.93
CA LYS A 92 -4.22 -4.45 12.09
C LYS A 92 -2.89 -3.75 11.83
N LYS A 93 -1.80 -4.48 11.95
CA LYS A 93 -0.48 -4.05 11.49
C LYS A 93 -0.36 -4.21 9.98
N GLY A 94 0.30 -3.27 9.33
CA GLY A 94 0.60 -3.34 7.91
C GLY A 94 1.55 -4.50 7.62
N MET A 95 1.40 -5.11 6.45
CA MET A 95 2.29 -6.14 5.96
C MET A 95 3.38 -5.54 5.06
N SER A 96 4.41 -6.33 4.75
CA SER A 96 5.44 -5.92 3.80
C SER A 96 4.88 -5.78 2.38
N SER A 97 5.52 -4.93 1.55
CA SER A 97 5.17 -4.78 0.12
C SER A 97 5.16 -6.12 -0.61
N ALA A 98 6.12 -7.00 -0.33
CA ALA A 98 6.20 -8.31 -0.96
C ALA A 98 4.99 -9.21 -0.64
N GLU A 99 4.48 -9.18 0.60
CA GLU A 99 3.27 -9.90 0.99
C GLU A 99 2.03 -9.28 0.34
N ALA A 100 1.95 -7.94 0.32
CA ALA A 100 0.86 -7.23 -0.34
C ALA A 100 0.80 -7.54 -1.85
N PHE A 101 1.94 -7.60 -2.53
CA PHE A 101 2.01 -7.97 -3.95
C PHE A 101 1.53 -9.40 -4.22
N LYS A 102 1.86 -10.36 -3.35
CA LYS A 102 1.33 -11.74 -3.48
C LYS A 102 -0.20 -11.74 -3.40
N ILE A 103 -0.78 -10.94 -2.50
CA ILE A 103 -2.24 -10.82 -2.39
C ILE A 103 -2.81 -10.16 -3.64
N LEU A 104 -2.26 -9.04 -4.11
CA LEU A 104 -2.72 -8.38 -5.34
C LEU A 104 -2.71 -9.35 -6.53
N LEU A 105 -1.62 -10.11 -6.71
CA LEU A 105 -1.52 -11.12 -7.78
C LEU A 105 -2.55 -12.24 -7.62
N SER A 106 -2.86 -12.67 -6.40
CA SER A 106 -3.89 -13.70 -6.16
C SER A 106 -5.32 -13.23 -6.47
N LEU A 107 -5.54 -11.92 -6.55
CA LEU A 107 -6.83 -11.33 -6.92
C LEU A 107 -7.00 -11.16 -8.43
N THR A 108 -5.95 -11.41 -9.22
CA THR A 108 -6.01 -11.37 -10.68
C THR A 108 -6.41 -12.74 -11.25
N PRO A 109 -7.01 -12.83 -12.42
CA PRO A 109 -7.59 -11.74 -13.23
C PRO A 109 -9.05 -11.39 -12.83
N PHE A 110 -9.60 -12.07 -11.81
CA PHE A 110 -11.04 -12.01 -11.51
C PHE A 110 -11.48 -10.69 -10.87
N HIS A 111 -10.75 -10.22 -9.88
CA HIS A 111 -11.07 -8.98 -9.17
C HIS A 111 -10.31 -7.77 -9.73
N LEU A 112 -9.03 -7.97 -10.06
CA LEU A 112 -8.11 -6.92 -10.49
C LEU A 112 -7.59 -7.17 -11.90
N ASP A 113 -7.30 -6.08 -12.61
CA ASP A 113 -6.67 -6.09 -13.91
C ASP A 113 -5.20 -6.53 -13.78
N ALA A 114 -4.86 -7.68 -14.38
CA ALA A 114 -3.55 -8.29 -14.25
C ALA A 114 -2.43 -7.40 -14.81
N ASP A 115 -2.63 -6.78 -15.96
CA ASP A 115 -1.63 -5.93 -16.60
C ASP A 115 -1.35 -4.67 -15.75
N LEU A 116 -2.41 -4.09 -15.17
CA LEU A 116 -2.26 -2.95 -14.27
C LEU A 116 -1.59 -3.34 -12.95
N VAL A 117 -1.89 -4.51 -12.40
CA VAL A 117 -1.19 -5.03 -11.20
C VAL A 117 0.30 -5.22 -11.48
N TYR A 118 0.68 -5.82 -12.62
CA TYR A 118 2.10 -5.96 -12.98
C TYR A 118 2.79 -4.61 -13.16
N LYS A 119 2.15 -3.65 -13.83
CA LYS A 119 2.68 -2.29 -13.98
C LYS A 119 2.83 -1.59 -12.63
N PHE A 120 1.86 -1.73 -11.74
CA PHE A 120 1.91 -1.18 -10.39
C PHE A 120 3.08 -1.76 -9.58
N ILE A 121 3.26 -3.09 -9.58
CA ILE A 121 4.38 -3.76 -8.90
C ILE A 121 5.73 -3.26 -9.45
N ASN A 122 5.86 -3.10 -10.75
CA ASN A 122 7.09 -2.59 -11.37
C ASN A 122 7.33 -1.11 -11.02
N CYS A 123 6.28 -0.30 -10.93
CA CYS A 123 6.37 1.12 -10.59
C CYS A 123 6.76 1.33 -9.11
N VAL A 124 6.10 0.60 -8.20
CA VAL A 124 6.34 0.71 -6.76
C VAL A 124 7.68 0.07 -6.37
N GLY A 125 8.04 -1.04 -7.03
CA GLY A 125 9.23 -1.82 -6.75
C GLY A 125 9.09 -2.75 -5.54
N MET A 126 9.93 -3.78 -5.49
CA MET A 126 9.90 -4.77 -4.40
C MET A 126 10.21 -4.16 -3.03
N TYR A 127 11.07 -3.14 -3.01
CA TYR A 127 11.49 -2.41 -1.83
C TYR A 127 11.29 -0.92 -2.07
N PRO A 128 10.06 -0.40 -1.89
CA PRO A 128 9.76 1.01 -2.09
C PRO A 128 10.60 1.92 -1.18
N VAL A 129 10.87 3.13 -1.64
CA VAL A 129 11.49 4.18 -0.80
C VAL A 129 10.67 4.35 0.48
N GLY A 130 11.35 4.43 1.62
CA GLY A 130 10.72 4.43 2.95
C GLY A 130 10.51 3.04 3.56
N SER A 131 10.66 1.94 2.80
CA SER A 131 10.59 0.59 3.37
C SER A 131 11.77 0.32 4.29
N ILE A 132 11.54 -0.40 5.39
CA ILE A 132 12.60 -0.89 6.26
C ILE A 132 13.04 -2.26 5.77
N VAL A 133 14.35 -2.45 5.66
CA VAL A 133 14.96 -3.69 5.17
C VAL A 133 16.10 -4.15 6.07
N GLU A 134 16.31 -5.45 6.14
CA GLU A 134 17.48 -6.08 6.74
C GLU A 134 18.43 -6.56 5.64
N LEU A 135 19.70 -6.20 5.76
CA LEU A 135 20.76 -6.61 4.84
C LEU A 135 21.38 -7.94 5.28
N SER A 136 22.07 -8.60 4.35
CA SER A 136 22.72 -9.90 4.57
C SER A 136 23.80 -9.91 5.65
N ASP A 137 24.28 -8.75 6.10
CA ASP A 137 25.22 -8.61 7.22
C ASP A 137 24.53 -8.29 8.55
N GLY A 138 23.19 -8.25 8.59
CA GLY A 138 22.38 -7.99 9.77
C GLY A 138 22.19 -6.51 10.09
N ARG A 139 22.62 -5.58 9.21
CA ARG A 139 22.25 -4.18 9.30
C ARG A 139 20.78 -3.99 8.90
N VAL A 140 20.12 -3.09 9.59
CA VAL A 140 18.74 -2.66 9.30
C VAL A 140 18.79 -1.19 8.88
N GLY A 141 18.06 -0.87 7.82
CA GLY A 141 18.02 0.49 7.28
C GLY A 141 16.73 0.76 6.54
N ILE A 142 16.57 2.03 6.15
CA ILE A 142 15.46 2.52 5.34
C ILE A 142 15.93 2.58 3.88
N VAL A 143 15.12 2.09 2.95
CA VAL A 143 15.34 2.30 1.53
C VAL A 143 15.23 3.80 1.24
N TRP A 144 16.36 4.40 0.90
CA TRP A 144 16.50 5.84 0.73
C TRP A 144 16.18 6.31 -0.68
N SER A 145 16.71 5.58 -1.66
CA SER A 145 16.42 5.84 -3.08
C SER A 145 16.30 4.53 -3.86
N SER A 146 15.43 4.54 -4.88
CA SER A 146 15.33 3.43 -5.82
C SER A 146 16.44 3.50 -6.86
N ASN A 147 16.75 2.35 -7.47
CA ASN A 147 17.66 2.29 -8.61
C ASN A 147 16.88 1.83 -9.84
N ASP A 148 16.66 2.72 -10.78
CA ASP A 148 15.82 2.47 -11.98
C ASP A 148 16.32 1.28 -12.82
N SER A 149 17.64 1.03 -12.83
CA SER A 149 18.22 -0.07 -13.60
C SER A 149 18.28 -1.40 -12.85
N GLN A 150 18.18 -1.40 -11.51
CA GLN A 150 18.28 -2.56 -10.64
C GLN A 150 17.36 -2.41 -9.41
N ALA A 151 16.07 -2.58 -9.60
CA ALA A 151 15.03 -2.38 -8.56
C ALA A 151 15.24 -3.20 -7.27
N LEU A 152 16.03 -4.30 -7.31
CA LEU A 152 16.38 -5.12 -6.15
C LEU A 152 17.63 -4.62 -5.41
N LYS A 153 18.30 -3.58 -5.91
CA LYS A 153 19.53 -3.02 -5.36
C LYS A 153 19.41 -1.51 -5.11
N PRO A 154 18.49 -1.09 -4.22
CA PRO A 154 18.34 0.30 -3.86
C PRO A 154 19.52 0.80 -3.02
N GLU A 155 19.55 2.10 -2.76
CA GLU A 155 20.38 2.71 -1.73
C GLU A 155 19.66 2.61 -0.38
N VAL A 156 20.36 2.20 0.67
CA VAL A 156 19.80 1.95 1.99
C VAL A 156 20.52 2.78 3.05
N LYS A 157 19.78 3.58 3.81
CA LYS A 157 20.25 4.34 4.97
C LYS A 157 20.22 3.43 6.20
N CYS A 158 21.34 2.80 6.52
CA CYS A 158 21.47 1.87 7.64
C CYS A 158 21.67 2.64 8.96
N PHE A 159 20.96 2.24 10.01
CA PHE A 159 20.97 2.90 11.32
C PHE A 159 20.98 1.93 12.52
N TYR A 160 20.74 0.64 12.30
CA TYR A 160 20.65 -0.36 13.37
C TYR A 160 21.34 -1.66 12.97
N SER A 161 21.92 -2.36 13.94
CA SER A 161 22.47 -3.71 13.77
C SER A 161 21.67 -4.72 14.57
N ARG A 162 21.00 -5.64 13.88
CA ARG A 162 20.26 -6.74 14.52
C ARG A 162 21.19 -7.73 15.19
N LYS A 163 22.38 -7.94 14.61
CA LYS A 163 23.40 -8.83 15.18
C LYS A 163 23.88 -8.35 16.55
N TYR A 164 24.04 -7.04 16.75
CA TYR A 164 24.53 -6.45 17.99
C TYR A 164 23.41 -5.81 18.82
N GLN A 165 22.16 -5.82 18.34
CA GLN A 165 20.97 -5.23 18.97
C GLN A 165 21.19 -3.78 19.46
N ARG A 166 21.82 -2.95 18.62
CA ARG A 166 22.12 -1.56 18.94
C ARG A 166 22.05 -0.67 17.71
N TYR A 167 21.82 0.61 17.92
CA TYR A 167 22.02 1.62 16.90
C TYR A 167 23.48 1.68 16.48
N ILE A 168 23.69 1.98 15.21
CA ILE A 168 25.02 2.18 14.61
C ILE A 168 25.07 3.59 14.00
N ASP A 169 26.28 4.07 13.72
CA ASP A 169 26.45 5.30 12.96
C ASP A 169 25.73 5.15 11.62
N VAL A 170 24.96 6.20 11.27
CA VAL A 170 24.18 6.19 10.02
C VAL A 170 25.12 6.06 8.83
N ALA A 171 24.89 5.05 8.00
CA ALA A 171 25.70 4.78 6.83
C ALA A 171 24.80 4.56 5.60
N MET A 172 25.12 5.24 4.52
CA MET A 172 24.49 5.00 3.21
C MET A 172 25.15 3.79 2.55
N VAL A 173 24.36 2.84 2.10
CA VAL A 173 24.81 1.62 1.44
C VAL A 173 24.16 1.53 0.07
N ASP A 174 24.90 1.82 -0.99
CA ASP A 174 24.48 1.57 -2.36
C ASP A 174 24.63 0.07 -2.67
N LEU A 175 23.49 -0.62 -2.75
CA LEU A 175 23.49 -2.07 -3.00
C LEU A 175 23.87 -2.43 -4.44
N LYS A 176 23.93 -1.49 -5.37
CA LYS A 176 24.45 -1.70 -6.72
C LYS A 176 25.95 -2.01 -6.69
N ASN A 177 26.67 -1.30 -5.83
CA ASN A 177 28.13 -1.36 -5.71
C ASN A 177 28.58 -2.13 -4.46
N SER A 178 27.66 -2.82 -3.77
CA SER A 178 27.91 -3.57 -2.54
C SER A 178 27.83 -5.07 -2.76
N LEU A 179 28.58 -5.84 -1.96
CA LEU A 179 28.45 -7.29 -1.85
C LEU A 179 27.21 -7.69 -1.03
N HIS A 180 26.64 -6.74 -0.28
CA HIS A 180 25.44 -6.99 0.51
C HIS A 180 24.18 -6.98 -0.35
N LYS A 181 23.17 -7.71 0.10
CA LYS A 181 21.85 -7.78 -0.52
C LYS A 181 20.78 -7.59 0.55
N ILE A 182 19.57 -7.25 0.13
CA ILE A 182 18.42 -7.28 1.04
C ILE A 182 18.08 -8.75 1.30
N GLU A 183 18.07 -9.11 2.58
CA GLU A 183 17.65 -10.43 3.04
C GLU A 183 16.12 -10.50 3.14
N ARG A 184 15.51 -9.44 3.68
CA ARG A 184 14.06 -9.32 3.82
C ARG A 184 13.60 -7.89 4.04
N ALA A 185 12.34 -7.63 3.69
CA ALA A 185 11.63 -6.47 4.20
C ALA A 185 11.23 -6.67 5.68
N VAL A 186 11.27 -5.61 6.46
CA VAL A 186 10.96 -5.63 7.89
C VAL A 186 9.74 -4.73 8.13
N ALA A 187 8.67 -5.28 8.71
CA ALA A 187 7.54 -4.46 9.12
C ALA A 187 7.98 -3.53 10.26
N PRO A 188 7.68 -2.21 10.20
CA PRO A 188 8.05 -1.27 11.26
C PRO A 188 7.66 -1.74 12.66
N SER A 189 6.49 -2.35 12.74
CA SER A 189 5.91 -2.90 13.98
C SER A 189 6.62 -4.13 14.54
N SER A 190 7.50 -4.78 13.77
CA SER A 190 8.31 -5.92 14.21
C SER A 190 9.69 -5.50 14.72
N LEU A 191 10.00 -4.20 14.62
CA LEU A 191 11.20 -3.63 15.23
C LEU A 191 10.89 -3.24 16.67
N GLU A 192 11.76 -3.64 17.60
CA GLU A 192 11.71 -3.19 19.00
C GLU A 192 12.30 -1.78 19.20
N ILE A 193 12.50 -1.04 18.10
CA ILE A 193 13.11 0.27 18.02
C ILE A 193 12.23 1.23 17.20
N ASP A 194 12.32 2.53 17.47
CA ASP A 194 11.64 3.55 16.68
C ASP A 194 12.49 3.98 15.47
N PRO A 195 12.05 3.69 14.23
CA PRO A 195 12.78 4.10 13.04
C PRO A 195 12.53 5.56 12.63
N LYS A 196 11.52 6.23 13.23
CA LYS A 196 11.08 7.58 12.82
C LYS A 196 12.19 8.62 12.73
N PRO A 197 13.16 8.69 13.67
CA PRO A 197 14.23 9.68 13.60
C PRO A 197 15.14 9.55 12.37
N PHE A 198 15.05 8.48 11.62
CA PHE A 198 15.94 8.19 10.49
C PHE A 198 15.29 8.41 9.11
N TYR A 199 14.03 8.86 9.09
CA TYR A 199 13.33 9.18 7.84
C TYR A 199 13.65 10.56 7.25
N ASP A 200 14.36 11.40 8.02
CA ASP A 200 14.80 12.74 7.63
C ASP A 200 16.22 12.76 7.07
#